data_82481abccd54400c656eaef7a35436bb
#
_entry.id   82481abccd54400c656eaef7a35436bb
#
_cell.length_a   1.000
_cell.length_b   1.000
_cell.length_c   1.000
_cell.angle_alpha   90.00
_cell.angle_beta   90.00
_cell.angle_gamma   90.00
#
_symmetry.space_group_name_H-M   'P 1'
#
loop_
_entity.id
_entity.type
_entity.pdbx_description
1 polymer ?
#
loop_
_entity_poly.entity_id
_entity_poly.type
_entity_poly.pdbx_seq_one_letter_code
_entity_poly.pdbx_strand_id
1 'polypeptide(L)'
;MTLDEIKRSIKSGEIKSDTVVIEKGSLTPTSGGLIPYTVFHGWNIASSYECDESWGRSNLELFEYIEKQNFDDKQLEETLASIQTEDHHWNWFKKSVGTTGEDYKWFYLYAEGKPQAACLIYHPKDSALENSNIFYVEFLAVAPWNRSCLVRERKYLGVGSVLLKTALSFSVNNLGLSPGFSLHSLPQASNYYLKLKMVNVENRNKDALLYFELSQLEAKKLLGAT
;
A
#
# COMPACT_ATOMS: atom_id res chain seq x y z
N MET A 1 11.41 -1.38 26.40
CA MET A 1 9.99 -1.13 26.20
C MET A 1 9.38 -2.36 25.56
N THR A 2 8.40 -2.99 26.18
CA THR A 2 7.71 -4.17 25.66
C THR A 2 6.66 -3.77 24.62
N LEU A 3 6.20 -4.72 23.80
CA LEU A 3 5.13 -4.48 22.82
C LEU A 3 3.86 -3.91 23.48
N ASP A 4 3.51 -4.41 24.67
CA ASP A 4 2.31 -3.93 25.40
C ASP A 4 2.48 -2.53 25.99
N GLU A 5 3.71 -2.16 26.34
CA GLU A 5 4.04 -0.78 26.74
C GLU A 5 3.88 0.16 25.56
N ILE A 6 4.41 -0.21 24.39
CA ILE A 6 4.28 0.57 23.14
C ILE A 6 2.79 0.75 22.77
N LYS A 7 2.01 -0.34 22.81
CA LYS A 7 0.55 -0.27 22.55
C LYS A 7 -0.17 0.66 23.52
N ARG A 8 0.20 0.64 24.78
CA ARG A 8 -0.37 1.55 25.79
C ARG A 8 -0.02 3.00 25.52
N SER A 9 1.27 3.30 25.24
CA SER A 9 1.73 4.65 24.95
C SER A 9 1.17 5.22 23.64
N ILE A 10 0.86 4.36 22.64
CA ILE A 10 0.09 4.77 21.46
C ILE A 10 -1.32 5.18 21.86
N LYS A 11 -2.01 4.35 22.64
CA LYS A 11 -3.39 4.60 23.07
C LYS A 11 -3.52 5.82 23.99
N SER A 12 -2.52 6.11 24.82
CA SER A 12 -2.46 7.30 25.67
C SER A 12 -2.04 8.58 24.92
N GLY A 13 -1.56 8.47 23.65
CA GLY A 13 -1.06 9.60 22.88
C GLY A 13 0.33 10.11 23.30
N GLU A 14 1.05 9.35 24.13
CA GLU A 14 2.42 9.67 24.54
C GLU A 14 3.41 9.57 23.39
N ILE A 15 3.19 8.61 22.48
CA ILE A 15 3.99 8.48 21.25
C ILE A 15 3.39 9.42 20.21
N LYS A 16 4.12 10.51 19.93
CA LYS A 16 3.78 11.46 18.89
C LYS A 16 4.30 10.99 17.54
N SER A 17 3.53 11.23 16.50
CA SER A 17 3.98 11.01 15.12
C SER A 17 4.64 12.26 14.57
N ASP A 18 5.70 12.08 13.77
CA ASP A 18 6.35 13.16 13.00
C ASP A 18 5.77 13.25 11.59
N THR A 19 4.48 12.91 11.44
CA THR A 19 3.83 12.91 10.13
C THR A 19 3.39 14.31 9.73
N VAL A 20 3.61 14.62 8.45
CA VAL A 20 3.11 15.83 7.81
C VAL A 20 2.09 15.48 6.74
N VAL A 21 1.08 16.32 6.58
CA VAL A 21 0.11 16.21 5.48
C VAL A 21 0.79 16.66 4.20
N ILE A 22 0.81 15.79 3.18
CA ILE A 22 1.44 16.09 1.89
C ILE A 22 0.42 16.15 0.74
N GLU A 23 -0.76 15.56 0.90
CA GLU A 23 -1.81 15.60 -0.11
C GLU A 23 -3.20 15.51 0.53
N LYS A 24 -4.18 16.17 -0.09
CA LYS A 24 -5.61 16.02 0.20
C LYS A 24 -6.37 15.92 -1.10
N GLY A 25 -7.43 15.10 -1.10
CA GLY A 25 -8.27 14.90 -2.28
C GLY A 25 -9.54 14.17 -1.92
N SER A 26 -10.15 13.53 -2.91
CA SER A 26 -11.38 12.76 -2.71
C SER A 26 -11.28 11.39 -3.35
N LEU A 27 -11.70 10.35 -2.60
CA LEU A 27 -11.92 9.00 -3.10
C LEU A 27 -13.35 8.85 -3.63
N THR A 28 -13.52 7.97 -4.60
CA THR A 28 -14.83 7.61 -5.13
C THR A 28 -15.27 6.27 -4.52
N PRO A 29 -16.27 6.26 -3.63
CA PRO A 29 -16.92 5.02 -3.19
C PRO A 29 -17.60 4.31 -4.34
N THR A 30 -17.73 3.00 -4.29
CA THR A 30 -18.53 2.24 -5.29
C THR A 30 -20.01 2.59 -5.21
N SER A 31 -20.51 3.03 -4.06
CA SER A 31 -21.87 3.56 -3.86
C SER A 31 -22.11 4.96 -4.41
N GLY A 32 -21.07 5.60 -5.00
CA GLY A 32 -21.14 6.97 -5.52
C GLY A 32 -20.78 8.05 -4.49
N GLY A 33 -20.69 9.27 -4.97
CA GLY A 33 -20.26 10.42 -4.16
C GLY A 33 -18.75 10.59 -4.09
N LEU A 34 -18.30 11.51 -3.23
CA LEU A 34 -16.88 11.80 -2.99
C LEU A 34 -16.61 11.83 -1.46
N ILE A 35 -15.58 11.12 -1.04
CA ILE A 35 -15.15 11.08 0.36
C ILE A 35 -13.76 11.70 0.47
N PRO A 36 -13.56 12.71 1.32
CA PRO A 36 -12.26 13.35 1.46
C PRO A 36 -11.23 12.38 2.01
N TYR A 37 -10.01 12.44 1.48
CA TYR A 37 -8.85 11.75 2.01
C TYR A 37 -7.72 12.71 2.34
N THR A 38 -6.81 12.22 3.18
CA THR A 38 -5.55 12.90 3.50
C THR A 38 -4.42 11.88 3.41
N VAL A 39 -3.32 12.26 2.73
CA VAL A 39 -2.07 11.48 2.75
C VAL A 39 -1.09 12.13 3.71
N PHE A 40 -0.60 11.32 4.63
CA PHE A 40 0.47 11.68 5.56
C PHE A 40 1.78 11.05 5.10
N HIS A 41 2.86 11.79 5.20
CA HIS A 41 4.24 11.33 5.07
C HIS A 41 4.94 11.39 6.41
N GLY A 42 5.76 10.40 6.70
CA GLY A 42 6.59 10.33 7.90
C GLY A 42 6.39 9.03 8.67
N TRP A 43 7.37 8.69 9.49
CA TRP A 43 7.32 7.53 10.35
C TRP A 43 6.22 7.69 11.41
N ASN A 44 5.34 6.71 11.51
CA ASN A 44 4.23 6.74 12.45
C ASN A 44 3.86 5.33 12.90
N ILE A 45 4.36 4.96 14.07
CA ILE A 45 4.09 3.64 14.66
C ILE A 45 2.61 3.46 15.04
N ALA A 46 1.89 4.56 15.38
CA ALA A 46 0.47 4.51 15.68
C ALA A 46 -0.36 4.16 14.43
N SER A 47 -0.05 4.79 13.28
CA SER A 47 -0.70 4.47 12.01
C SER A 47 -0.43 3.03 11.57
N SER A 48 0.81 2.55 11.75
CA SER A 48 1.16 1.15 11.46
C SER A 48 0.38 0.18 12.35
N TYR A 49 0.27 0.47 13.64
CA TYR A 49 -0.52 -0.33 14.57
C TYR A 49 -2.01 -0.34 14.19
N GLU A 50 -2.56 0.82 13.81
CA GLU A 50 -3.95 0.95 13.38
C GLU A 50 -4.24 0.17 12.09
N CYS A 51 -3.27 0.11 11.14
CA CYS A 51 -3.36 -0.77 9.98
C CYS A 51 -3.52 -2.23 10.42
N ASP A 52 -2.64 -2.73 11.30
CA ASP A 52 -2.70 -4.12 11.77
C ASP A 52 -4.02 -4.44 12.48
N GLU A 53 -4.48 -3.57 13.38
CA GLU A 53 -5.71 -3.78 14.14
C GLU A 53 -6.97 -3.74 13.24
N SER A 54 -7.09 -2.71 12.41
CA SER A 54 -8.30 -2.53 11.59
C SER A 54 -8.36 -3.49 10.41
N TRP A 55 -7.22 -3.74 9.76
CA TRP A 55 -7.15 -4.64 8.60
C TRP A 55 -7.24 -6.10 9.03
N GLY A 56 -6.58 -6.49 10.12
CA GLY A 56 -6.68 -7.82 10.69
C GLY A 56 -8.11 -8.17 11.10
N ARG A 57 -8.81 -7.25 11.76
CA ARG A 57 -10.23 -7.41 12.11
C ARG A 57 -11.11 -7.59 10.87
N SER A 58 -10.91 -6.76 9.84
CA SER A 58 -11.69 -6.85 8.61
C SER A 58 -11.46 -8.16 7.85
N ASN A 59 -10.24 -8.71 7.89
CA ASN A 59 -9.97 -10.03 7.33
C ASN A 59 -10.68 -11.12 8.13
N LEU A 60 -10.62 -11.07 9.46
CA LEU A 60 -11.33 -12.03 10.31
C LEU A 60 -12.84 -12.01 10.05
N GLU A 61 -13.46 -10.82 10.02
CA GLU A 61 -14.88 -10.64 9.71
C GLU A 61 -15.25 -11.23 8.33
N LEU A 62 -14.36 -11.12 7.33
CA LEU A 62 -14.57 -11.70 6.02
C LEU A 62 -14.55 -13.23 6.07
N PHE A 63 -13.58 -13.84 6.76
CA PHE A 63 -13.50 -15.29 6.90
C PHE A 63 -14.66 -15.85 7.72
N GLU A 64 -15.06 -15.20 8.80
CA GLU A 64 -16.26 -15.56 9.58
C GLU A 64 -17.54 -15.46 8.73
N TYR A 65 -17.63 -14.47 7.85
CA TYR A 65 -18.75 -14.37 6.90
C TYR A 65 -18.77 -15.56 5.95
N ILE A 66 -17.63 -15.91 5.34
CA ILE A 66 -17.50 -17.04 4.41
C ILE A 66 -17.85 -18.37 5.09
N GLU A 67 -17.37 -18.58 6.32
CA GLU A 67 -17.65 -19.78 7.10
C GLU A 67 -19.16 -19.98 7.36
N LYS A 68 -19.90 -18.89 7.53
CA LYS A 68 -21.35 -18.91 7.74
C LYS A 68 -22.18 -19.15 6.47
N GLN A 69 -21.53 -19.09 5.28
CA GLN A 69 -22.20 -19.40 4.03
C GLN A 69 -22.26 -20.92 3.83
N ASN A 70 -23.37 -21.40 3.30
CA ASN A 70 -23.49 -22.81 2.92
C ASN A 70 -22.94 -23.04 1.50
N PHE A 71 -21.68 -22.67 1.25
CA PHE A 71 -21.02 -22.92 -0.04
C PHE A 71 -20.75 -24.39 -0.23
N ASP A 72 -20.92 -24.89 -1.44
CA ASP A 72 -20.36 -26.16 -1.85
C ASP A 72 -18.83 -26.03 -2.01
N ASP A 73 -18.13 -27.15 -2.14
CA ASP A 73 -16.64 -27.18 -2.20
C ASP A 73 -16.09 -26.30 -3.33
N LYS A 74 -16.76 -26.29 -4.50
CA LYS A 74 -16.35 -25.51 -5.65
C LYS A 74 -16.55 -24.01 -5.41
N GLN A 75 -17.70 -23.63 -4.88
CA GLN A 75 -17.99 -22.21 -4.53
C GLN A 75 -17.02 -21.70 -3.46
N LEU A 76 -16.69 -22.53 -2.47
CA LEU A 76 -15.73 -22.20 -1.44
C LEU A 76 -14.33 -21.98 -2.03
N GLU A 77 -13.86 -22.90 -2.88
CA GLU A 77 -12.56 -22.80 -3.55
C GLU A 77 -12.47 -21.53 -4.42
N GLU A 78 -13.47 -21.27 -5.26
CA GLU A 78 -13.55 -20.07 -6.11
C GLU A 78 -13.56 -18.78 -5.26
N THR A 79 -14.30 -18.79 -4.15
CA THR A 79 -14.38 -17.65 -3.23
C THR A 79 -13.03 -17.38 -2.59
N LEU A 80 -12.38 -18.40 -2.03
CA LEU A 80 -11.08 -18.26 -1.38
C LEU A 80 -9.99 -17.83 -2.38
N ALA A 81 -10.00 -18.36 -3.60
CA ALA A 81 -9.08 -17.95 -4.67
C ALA A 81 -9.27 -16.49 -5.10
N SER A 82 -10.46 -15.91 -4.91
CA SER A 82 -10.73 -14.51 -5.23
C SER A 82 -10.17 -13.53 -4.20
N ILE A 83 -9.83 -13.99 -2.99
CA ILE A 83 -9.38 -13.13 -1.89
C ILE A 83 -7.89 -12.88 -2.01
N GLN A 84 -7.50 -11.61 -2.00
CA GLN A 84 -6.10 -11.19 -1.99
C GLN A 84 -5.53 -11.30 -0.58
N THR A 85 -4.85 -12.40 -0.29
CA THR A 85 -4.30 -12.73 1.05
C THR A 85 -2.78 -12.84 1.09
N GLU A 86 -2.07 -12.65 -0.02
CA GLU A 86 -0.61 -12.84 -0.08
C GLU A 86 0.15 -11.95 0.92
N ASP A 87 -0.40 -10.79 1.27
CA ASP A 87 0.16 -9.85 2.25
C ASP A 87 -0.48 -9.94 3.65
N HIS A 88 -1.35 -10.92 3.92
CA HIS A 88 -2.05 -11.06 5.19
C HIS A 88 -1.12 -11.25 6.39
N HIS A 89 0.06 -11.83 6.17
CA HIS A 89 1.10 -12.03 7.17
C HIS A 89 1.95 -10.78 7.45
N TRP A 90 1.72 -9.67 6.71
CA TRP A 90 2.45 -8.43 6.93
C TRP A 90 2.01 -7.80 8.24
N ASN A 91 2.97 -7.54 9.10
CA ASN A 91 2.77 -6.82 10.35
C ASN A 91 3.38 -5.43 10.21
N TRP A 92 2.53 -4.42 10.01
CA TRP A 92 2.93 -3.03 9.75
C TRP A 92 3.62 -2.42 10.96
N PHE A 93 3.15 -2.74 12.16
CA PHE A 93 3.79 -2.31 13.40
C PHE A 93 5.22 -2.82 13.49
N LYS A 94 5.45 -4.13 13.27
CA LYS A 94 6.80 -4.72 13.29
C LYS A 94 7.69 -4.11 12.20
N LYS A 95 7.15 -3.87 11.00
CA LYS A 95 7.87 -3.20 9.91
C LYS A 95 8.28 -1.79 10.34
N SER A 96 7.38 -1.00 10.94
CA SER A 96 7.68 0.38 11.37
C SER A 96 8.75 0.43 12.47
N VAL A 97 8.82 -0.56 13.35
CA VAL A 97 9.89 -0.67 14.35
C VAL A 97 11.24 -0.99 13.70
N GLY A 98 11.23 -1.87 12.68
CA GLY A 98 12.47 -2.34 12.02
C GLY A 98 12.99 -1.43 10.89
N THR A 99 12.21 -0.41 10.46
CA THR A 99 12.54 0.39 9.26
C THR A 99 12.41 1.89 9.56
N THR A 100 13.45 2.44 10.20
CA THR A 100 13.48 3.83 10.68
C THR A 100 14.58 4.69 10.04
N GLY A 101 15.35 4.14 9.09
CA GLY A 101 16.47 4.84 8.44
C GLY A 101 16.01 5.98 7.53
N GLU A 102 16.93 6.96 7.28
CA GLU A 102 16.65 8.11 6.40
C GLU A 102 16.36 7.71 4.94
N ASP A 103 16.84 6.55 4.51
CA ASP A 103 16.58 5.99 3.18
C ASP A 103 15.16 5.42 3.02
N TYR A 104 14.39 5.38 4.10
CA TYR A 104 13.03 4.88 4.11
C TYR A 104 12.02 6.01 4.31
N LYS A 105 10.94 6.00 3.52
CA LYS A 105 9.84 6.97 3.64
C LYS A 105 8.52 6.25 3.74
N TRP A 106 7.76 6.62 4.77
CA TRP A 106 6.44 6.07 5.07
C TRP A 106 5.34 7.00 4.57
N PHE A 107 4.28 6.40 4.00
CA PHE A 107 3.09 7.09 3.53
C PHE A 107 1.84 6.36 4.01
N TYR A 108 0.86 7.11 4.50
CA TYR A 108 -0.43 6.59 4.93
C TYR A 108 -1.56 7.42 4.33
N LEU A 109 -2.52 6.76 3.70
CA LEU A 109 -3.72 7.41 3.19
C LEU A 109 -4.88 7.14 4.15
N TYR A 110 -5.50 8.20 4.65
CA TYR A 110 -6.64 8.16 5.55
C TYR A 110 -7.89 8.71 4.89
N ALA A 111 -9.02 8.04 5.12
CA ALA A 111 -10.36 8.55 4.83
C ALA A 111 -11.29 8.04 5.94
N GLU A 112 -12.27 8.87 6.32
CA GLU A 112 -13.22 8.57 7.39
C GLU A 112 -12.54 8.13 8.72
N GLY A 113 -11.40 8.75 9.04
CA GLY A 113 -10.65 8.48 10.26
C GLY A 113 -9.94 7.12 10.32
N LYS A 114 -9.84 6.38 9.18
CA LYS A 114 -9.22 5.05 9.12
C LYS A 114 -8.14 5.00 8.05
N PRO A 115 -7.06 4.20 8.25
CA PRO A 115 -6.05 3.99 7.22
C PRO A 115 -6.63 3.15 6.08
N GLN A 116 -6.62 3.71 4.87
CA GLN A 116 -7.11 3.08 3.65
C GLN A 116 -5.99 2.42 2.85
N ALA A 117 -4.75 2.90 2.99
CA ALA A 117 -3.55 2.31 2.43
C ALA A 117 -2.31 2.75 3.21
N ALA A 118 -1.27 1.92 3.14
CA ALA A 118 0.07 2.22 3.64
C ALA A 118 1.12 1.85 2.59
N CYS A 119 2.16 2.67 2.50
CA CYS A 119 3.28 2.47 1.59
C CYS A 119 4.59 2.79 2.30
N LEU A 120 5.58 1.92 2.11
CA LEU A 120 6.96 2.13 2.50
C LEU A 120 7.83 2.11 1.25
N ILE A 121 8.62 3.13 1.05
CA ILE A 121 9.59 3.18 -0.03
C ILE A 121 11.02 3.23 0.52
N TYR A 122 11.96 2.69 -0.26
CA TYR A 122 13.40 2.81 -0.08
C TYR A 122 14.00 3.68 -1.19
N HIS A 123 14.95 4.56 -0.84
CA HIS A 123 15.63 5.41 -1.80
C HIS A 123 17.05 5.81 -1.32
N PRO A 124 17.99 6.17 -2.24
CA PRO A 124 17.87 6.05 -3.70
C PRO A 124 18.02 4.59 -4.14
N LYS A 125 17.46 4.25 -5.29
CA LYS A 125 17.59 2.95 -5.96
C LYS A 125 17.98 3.16 -7.41
N ASP A 126 19.03 2.46 -7.88
CA ASP A 126 19.43 2.50 -9.27
C ASP A 126 18.32 1.93 -10.17
N SER A 127 17.93 2.67 -11.18
CA SER A 127 17.02 2.21 -12.22
C SER A 127 17.65 1.05 -13.01
N ALA A 128 16.82 0.09 -13.42
CA ALA A 128 17.21 -0.97 -14.33
C ALA A 128 17.04 -0.58 -15.80
N LEU A 129 16.21 0.40 -16.08
CA LEU A 129 15.85 0.83 -17.43
C LEU A 129 16.66 2.04 -17.89
N GLU A 130 17.14 2.87 -16.96
CA GLU A 130 17.72 4.18 -17.26
C GLU A 130 18.91 4.47 -16.33
N ASN A 131 19.84 5.33 -16.76
CA ASN A 131 20.96 5.75 -15.91
C ASN A 131 20.52 6.85 -14.94
N SER A 132 19.75 6.47 -13.93
CA SER A 132 19.17 7.42 -12.97
C SER A 132 18.80 6.75 -11.65
N ASN A 133 18.58 7.55 -10.61
CA ASN A 133 18.10 7.10 -9.31
C ASN A 133 16.59 7.31 -9.21
N ILE A 134 15.90 6.25 -8.82
CA ILE A 134 14.46 6.19 -8.56
C ILE A 134 14.22 5.71 -7.11
N PHE A 135 12.98 5.51 -6.71
CA PHE A 135 12.69 4.82 -5.46
C PHE A 135 12.24 3.36 -5.71
N TYR A 136 12.36 2.56 -4.67
CA TYR A 136 11.86 1.18 -4.64
C TYR A 136 10.71 1.09 -3.64
N VAL A 137 9.59 0.48 -4.05
CA VAL A 137 8.46 0.21 -3.17
C VAL A 137 8.74 -1.07 -2.39
N GLU A 138 9.07 -0.94 -1.11
CA GLU A 138 9.30 -2.06 -0.21
C GLU A 138 7.99 -2.77 0.14
N PHE A 139 6.97 -1.99 0.50
CA PHE A 139 5.64 -2.48 0.82
C PHE A 139 4.58 -1.48 0.36
N LEU A 140 3.52 -2.01 -0.25
CA LEU A 140 2.32 -1.27 -0.58
C LEU A 140 1.12 -2.18 -0.36
N ALA A 141 0.21 -1.78 0.51
CA ALA A 141 -1.06 -2.46 0.66
C ALA A 141 -2.21 -1.47 0.81
N VAL A 142 -3.38 -1.91 0.39
CA VAL A 142 -4.65 -1.24 0.65
C VAL A 142 -5.44 -2.03 1.67
N ALA A 143 -6.27 -1.33 2.43
CA ALA A 143 -7.15 -1.94 3.42
C ALA A 143 -8.00 -3.06 2.78
N PRO A 144 -8.28 -4.16 3.51
CA PRO A 144 -9.01 -5.31 2.95
C PRO A 144 -10.38 -4.94 2.35
N TRP A 145 -11.07 -3.96 2.90
CA TRP A 145 -12.35 -3.47 2.36
C TRP A 145 -12.23 -2.69 1.04
N ASN A 146 -11.01 -2.35 0.60
CA ASN A 146 -10.73 -1.73 -0.70
C ASN A 146 -10.28 -2.74 -1.75
N ARG A 147 -10.29 -4.05 -1.43
CA ARG A 147 -10.00 -5.15 -2.34
C ARG A 147 -11.30 -5.80 -2.77
N SER A 148 -11.43 -6.15 -4.05
CA SER A 148 -12.59 -6.91 -4.51
C SER A 148 -12.38 -8.40 -4.26
N CYS A 149 -13.46 -9.08 -3.88
CA CYS A 149 -13.56 -10.52 -3.88
C CYS A 149 -15.01 -10.91 -4.27
N LEU A 150 -15.30 -12.19 -4.46
CA LEU A 150 -16.62 -12.63 -4.92
C LEU A 150 -17.76 -12.29 -3.95
N VAL A 151 -17.46 -12.19 -2.65
CA VAL A 151 -18.48 -11.97 -1.61
C VAL A 151 -18.48 -10.55 -1.02
N ARG A 152 -17.61 -9.67 -1.51
CA ARG A 152 -17.54 -8.28 -1.02
C ARG A 152 -17.06 -7.34 -2.10
N GLU A 153 -17.86 -6.33 -2.38
CA GLU A 153 -17.43 -5.22 -3.21
C GLU A 153 -16.43 -4.32 -2.46
N ARG A 154 -15.51 -3.72 -3.21
CA ARG A 154 -14.58 -2.76 -2.64
C ARG A 154 -15.28 -1.47 -2.23
N LYS A 155 -14.86 -0.89 -1.11
CA LYS A 155 -15.44 0.37 -0.61
C LYS A 155 -15.03 1.56 -1.47
N TYR A 156 -13.73 1.69 -1.78
CA TYR A 156 -13.17 2.78 -2.59
C TYR A 156 -12.40 2.26 -3.78
N LEU A 157 -12.44 3.03 -4.87
CA LEU A 157 -11.68 2.77 -6.09
C LEU A 157 -10.35 3.52 -6.09
N GLY A 158 -9.30 2.91 -6.65
CA GLY A 158 -8.03 3.57 -6.95
C GLY A 158 -7.16 3.97 -5.76
N VAL A 159 -7.47 3.52 -4.53
CA VAL A 159 -6.74 3.91 -3.31
C VAL A 159 -5.22 3.68 -3.43
N GLY A 160 -4.81 2.49 -3.89
CA GLY A 160 -3.39 2.17 -4.10
C GLY A 160 -2.73 3.06 -5.15
N SER A 161 -3.46 3.38 -6.23
CA SER A 161 -2.95 4.27 -7.28
C SER A 161 -2.76 5.71 -6.80
N VAL A 162 -3.67 6.21 -5.97
CA VAL A 162 -3.53 7.53 -5.34
C VAL A 162 -2.27 7.56 -4.48
N LEU A 163 -2.10 6.60 -3.56
CA LEU A 163 -0.96 6.58 -2.66
C LEU A 163 0.37 6.44 -3.42
N LEU A 164 0.41 5.60 -4.46
CA LEU A 164 1.59 5.39 -5.28
C LEU A 164 1.96 6.64 -6.10
N LYS A 165 0.96 7.33 -6.66
CA LYS A 165 1.15 8.60 -7.35
C LYS A 165 1.66 9.69 -6.41
N THR A 166 1.13 9.76 -5.19
CA THR A 166 1.58 10.70 -4.16
C THR A 166 3.03 10.42 -3.77
N ALA A 167 3.42 9.15 -3.55
CA ALA A 167 4.79 8.76 -3.26
C ALA A 167 5.74 9.12 -4.43
N LEU A 168 5.32 8.92 -5.68
CA LEU A 168 6.08 9.32 -6.86
C LEU A 168 6.27 10.84 -6.93
N SER A 169 5.20 11.60 -6.75
CA SER A 169 5.27 13.08 -6.73
C SER A 169 6.20 13.58 -5.62
N PHE A 170 6.09 13.02 -4.42
CA PHE A 170 6.97 13.35 -3.30
C PHE A 170 8.43 13.03 -3.61
N SER A 171 8.70 11.86 -4.19
CA SER A 171 10.07 11.42 -4.53
C SER A 171 10.74 12.36 -5.53
N VAL A 172 10.01 12.81 -6.53
CA VAL A 172 10.53 13.78 -7.52
C VAL A 172 10.73 15.15 -6.89
N ASN A 173 9.74 15.67 -6.18
CA ASN A 173 9.73 17.06 -5.73
C ASN A 173 10.54 17.31 -4.44
N ASN A 174 10.65 16.32 -3.56
CA ASN A 174 11.25 16.47 -2.23
C ASN A 174 12.56 15.70 -2.07
N LEU A 175 12.74 14.58 -2.80
CA LEU A 175 13.96 13.77 -2.72
C LEU A 175 14.90 13.99 -3.90
N GLY A 176 14.48 14.75 -4.95
CA GLY A 176 15.28 15.03 -6.13
C GLY A 176 15.55 13.80 -7.00
N LEU A 177 14.70 12.74 -6.88
CA LEU A 177 14.84 11.53 -7.67
C LEU A 177 14.26 11.73 -9.09
N SER A 178 14.75 10.93 -10.02
CA SER A 178 14.14 10.84 -11.35
C SER A 178 12.72 10.29 -11.27
N PRO A 179 11.78 10.75 -12.11
CA PRO A 179 10.46 10.15 -12.19
C PRO A 179 10.56 8.67 -12.52
N GLY A 180 10.06 7.81 -11.64
CA GLY A 180 10.13 6.36 -11.79
C GLY A 180 10.12 5.66 -10.44
N PHE A 181 9.78 4.39 -10.45
CA PHE A 181 9.90 3.53 -9.29
C PHE A 181 9.96 2.07 -9.71
N SER A 182 10.47 1.23 -8.83
CA SER A 182 10.52 -0.20 -9.01
C SER A 182 9.96 -0.94 -7.79
N LEU A 183 9.64 -2.22 -7.96
CA LEU A 183 9.14 -3.09 -6.91
C LEU A 183 9.29 -4.58 -7.29
N HIS A 184 9.16 -5.45 -6.29
CA HIS A 184 8.86 -6.85 -6.52
C HIS A 184 7.36 -7.08 -6.24
N SER A 185 6.65 -7.53 -7.27
CA SER A 185 5.20 -7.76 -7.20
C SER A 185 4.88 -9.13 -6.62
N LEU A 186 3.94 -9.16 -5.69
CA LEU A 186 3.23 -10.40 -5.36
C LEU A 186 2.48 -10.90 -6.61
N PRO A 187 2.36 -12.22 -6.81
CA PRO A 187 1.72 -12.80 -8.00
C PRO A 187 0.33 -12.23 -8.31
N GLN A 188 -0.54 -12.11 -7.30
CA GLN A 188 -1.90 -11.57 -7.47
C GLN A 188 -1.94 -10.08 -7.87
N ALA A 189 -0.86 -9.32 -7.63
CA ALA A 189 -0.78 -7.90 -7.95
C ALA A 189 -0.13 -7.61 -9.32
N SER A 190 0.48 -8.59 -9.97
CA SER A 190 1.27 -8.39 -11.20
C SER A 190 0.47 -7.74 -12.33
N ASN A 191 -0.79 -8.15 -12.52
CA ASN A 191 -1.68 -7.57 -13.52
C ASN A 191 -1.98 -6.08 -13.29
N TYR A 192 -1.95 -5.61 -12.05
CA TYR A 192 -2.12 -4.19 -11.73
C TYR A 192 -0.92 -3.38 -12.25
N TYR A 193 0.30 -3.86 -12.04
CA TYR A 193 1.51 -3.16 -12.49
C TYR A 193 1.67 -3.18 -14.02
N LEU A 194 1.26 -4.26 -14.69
CA LEU A 194 1.19 -4.29 -16.14
C LEU A 194 0.20 -3.24 -16.71
N LYS A 195 -0.95 -3.05 -16.06
CA LYS A 195 -1.91 -1.98 -16.44
C LYS A 195 -1.33 -0.58 -16.23
N LEU A 196 -0.44 -0.38 -15.27
CA LEU A 196 0.32 0.85 -15.09
C LEU A 196 1.44 1.04 -16.11
N LYS A 197 1.59 0.12 -17.07
CA LYS A 197 2.67 0.13 -18.09
C LYS A 197 4.08 -0.03 -17.50
N MET A 198 4.18 -0.69 -16.33
CA MET A 198 5.47 -1.07 -15.80
C MET A 198 6.08 -2.22 -16.62
N VAL A 199 7.40 -2.21 -16.75
CA VAL A 199 8.17 -3.23 -17.47
C VAL A 199 8.64 -4.29 -16.47
N ASN A 200 8.40 -5.58 -16.77
CA ASN A 200 9.05 -6.65 -16.03
C ASN A 200 10.51 -6.78 -16.47
N VAL A 201 11.43 -6.67 -15.53
CA VAL A 201 12.88 -6.82 -15.76
C VAL A 201 13.29 -8.21 -15.25
N GLU A 202 13.20 -9.21 -16.12
CA GLU A 202 13.28 -10.63 -15.78
C GLU A 202 14.53 -11.02 -14.98
N ASN A 203 15.69 -10.45 -15.33
CA ASN A 203 16.95 -10.73 -14.63
C ASN A 203 17.03 -10.17 -13.20
N ARG A 204 16.00 -9.45 -12.76
CA ARG A 204 15.85 -8.93 -11.38
C ARG A 204 14.71 -9.61 -10.63
N ASN A 205 14.00 -10.58 -11.21
CA ASN A 205 13.00 -11.37 -10.53
C ASN A 205 13.62 -12.15 -9.35
N LYS A 206 12.86 -12.38 -8.29
CA LYS A 206 13.27 -13.14 -7.11
C LYS A 206 12.21 -14.19 -6.80
N ASP A 207 12.55 -15.45 -6.94
CA ASP A 207 11.62 -16.57 -6.71
C ASP A 207 10.28 -16.36 -7.46
N ALA A 208 9.17 -16.33 -6.76
CA ALA A 208 7.85 -16.07 -7.32
C ALA A 208 7.52 -14.57 -7.52
N LEU A 209 8.42 -13.67 -7.13
CA LEU A 209 8.20 -12.22 -7.21
C LEU A 209 8.76 -11.65 -8.51
N LEU A 210 7.91 -11.03 -9.30
CA LEU A 210 8.32 -10.36 -10.53
C LEU A 210 8.78 -8.94 -10.26
N TYR A 211 9.97 -8.58 -10.74
CA TYR A 211 10.47 -7.22 -10.63
C TYR A 211 9.87 -6.34 -11.72
N PHE A 212 9.15 -5.31 -11.30
CA PHE A 212 8.59 -4.30 -12.20
C PHE A 212 9.25 -2.95 -11.99
N GLU A 213 9.43 -2.22 -13.09
CA GLU A 213 9.91 -0.85 -13.07
C GLU A 213 9.07 0.05 -13.98
N LEU A 214 8.71 1.22 -13.48
CA LEU A 214 8.03 2.28 -14.23
C LEU A 214 9.09 3.21 -14.83
N SER A 215 9.13 3.29 -16.17
CA SER A 215 10.05 4.20 -16.87
C SER A 215 9.74 5.67 -16.59
N GLN A 216 10.72 6.56 -16.79
CA GLN A 216 10.53 8.01 -16.63
C GLN A 216 9.38 8.54 -17.48
N LEU A 217 9.23 8.03 -18.71
CA LEU A 217 8.16 8.44 -19.62
C LEU A 217 6.78 8.16 -19.04
N GLU A 218 6.55 6.92 -18.58
CA GLU A 218 5.26 6.52 -18.02
C GLU A 218 5.01 7.16 -16.65
N ALA A 219 6.07 7.36 -15.85
CA ALA A 219 5.99 8.08 -14.58
C ALA A 219 5.57 9.55 -14.76
N LYS A 220 6.11 10.26 -15.78
CA LYS A 220 5.69 11.62 -16.11
C LYS A 220 4.23 11.67 -16.53
N LYS A 221 3.77 10.73 -17.35
CA LYS A 221 2.34 10.61 -17.73
C LYS A 221 1.46 10.38 -16.50
N LEU A 222 1.88 9.51 -15.57
CA LEU A 222 1.15 9.25 -14.33
C LEU A 222 1.05 10.50 -13.47
N LEU A 223 2.07 11.36 -13.45
CA LEU A 223 2.05 12.65 -12.76
C LEU A 223 1.21 13.70 -13.47
N GLY A 224 0.82 13.48 -14.74
CA GLY A 224 0.10 14.45 -15.56
C GLY A 224 1.00 15.47 -16.25
N ALA A 225 2.31 15.19 -16.32
CA ALA A 225 3.25 15.96 -17.13
C ALA A 225 3.25 15.41 -18.56
N THR A 226 2.95 16.25 -19.53
CA THR A 226 3.05 15.95 -20.97
C THR A 226 4.47 16.15 -21.47
#